data_7fe042bab8c8c7428261054e48106a26
#
_entry.id   7fe042bab8c8c7428261054e48106a26
#
_cell.length_a   1.000
_cell.length_b   1.000
_cell.length_c   1.000
_cell.angle_alpha   90.00
_cell.angle_beta   90.00
_cell.angle_gamma   90.00
#
_symmetry.space_group_name_H-M   'P 1'
#
loop_
_entity.id
_entity.type
_entity.pdbx_description
1 polymer ?
#
loop_
_entity_poly.entity_id
_entity_poly.type
_entity_poly.pdbx_seq_one_letter_code
_entity_poly.pdbx_strand_id
1 'polypeptide(L)'
;MNISFFSRLLHSNSSRTGLIKKNILASFFVKGWLIVVQLLMVPLTLHCLGVYENGIWLTISSMLVWIDNLDIGLGNGLRNKLAENLAKDDVEGARRAVSSTFFMLILFIVPVALLINIWIWNADTYAFFNVDSNIVNNLDPILSVAAIFVCSTFIFKFIGNFYMGLQMPAVNNLLGALGQTLALVGTFAIYLSGCHSLFYISVANTLAPLLVYVISYPITFGRRYSHLRPSFKLVDKKSIMDLFNMGLKFFVLQIAAVVLFMTTNILISRYYSPKMVTPYQIAYRYFSVVQLLFFIICVPYWSATTDAYNKKDFAWIKNAGKTLDRIIMGIMTIAIFMIIVSKPVYKIWIGDANLVPFDLNIMVAIYVMILTLSMRYSYILNGFGTLRLQLIMTVTAAICYIPLAMIFCKNSNDIRYLLAVMCAVNVPGLIVNAIQYFKIIKGKAQGIWLK
;
A
#
# COMPACT_ATOMS: atom_id res chain seq x y z
N MET A 1 -20.00 -17.65 15.68
CA MET A 1 -19.66 -17.07 14.36
C MET A 1 -20.41 -17.91 13.32
N ASN A 2 -21.49 -17.35 12.74
CA ASN A 2 -22.40 -18.14 11.90
C ASN A 2 -21.73 -18.46 10.55
N ILE A 3 -21.35 -19.72 10.37
CA ILE A 3 -20.87 -20.35 9.14
C ILE A 3 -21.86 -20.20 7.97
N SER A 4 -23.12 -19.81 8.27
CA SER A 4 -24.20 -19.63 7.30
C SER A 4 -23.99 -18.50 6.27
N PHE A 5 -23.16 -17.48 6.56
CA PHE A 5 -22.86 -16.42 5.59
C PHE A 5 -21.93 -16.90 4.48
N PHE A 6 -20.90 -17.66 4.85
CA PHE A 6 -20.00 -18.30 3.88
C PHE A 6 -20.71 -19.41 3.06
N SER A 7 -21.62 -20.17 3.69
CA SER A 7 -22.38 -21.21 2.99
C SER A 7 -23.40 -20.66 1.99
N ARG A 8 -24.04 -19.52 2.28
CA ARG A 8 -24.93 -18.82 1.32
C ARG A 8 -24.18 -18.22 0.12
N LEU A 9 -22.96 -17.74 0.33
CA LEU A 9 -22.05 -17.33 -0.74
C LEU A 9 -21.67 -18.53 -1.63
N LEU A 10 -21.63 -19.75 -1.11
CA LEU A 10 -21.24 -20.96 -1.85
C LEU A 10 -22.38 -21.61 -2.69
N HIS A 11 -23.64 -21.26 -2.48
CA HIS A 11 -24.78 -22.00 -3.08
C HIS A 11 -25.61 -21.23 -4.12
N SER A 12 -25.17 -20.04 -4.62
CA SER A 12 -25.91 -19.36 -5.68
C SER A 12 -25.44 -19.82 -7.07
N ASN A 13 -26.37 -20.41 -7.82
CA ASN A 13 -26.14 -21.07 -9.13
C ASN A 13 -26.13 -20.14 -10.36
N SER A 14 -25.93 -18.83 -10.22
CA SER A 14 -25.75 -17.98 -11.40
C SER A 14 -24.28 -17.97 -11.84
N SER A 15 -24.02 -18.03 -13.14
CA SER A 15 -22.66 -18.01 -13.71
C SER A 15 -21.83 -16.79 -13.28
N ARG A 16 -22.44 -15.62 -13.08
CA ARG A 16 -21.83 -14.40 -12.53
C ARG A 16 -21.37 -14.57 -11.09
N THR A 17 -22.19 -15.16 -10.23
CA THR A 17 -21.86 -15.37 -8.81
C THR A 17 -20.74 -16.41 -8.64
N GLY A 18 -20.70 -17.44 -9.49
CA GLY A 18 -19.63 -18.43 -9.52
C GLY A 18 -18.27 -17.82 -9.88
N LEU A 19 -18.23 -16.93 -10.89
CA LEU A 19 -17.03 -16.18 -11.29
C LEU A 19 -16.54 -15.23 -10.16
N ILE A 20 -17.45 -14.51 -9.52
CA ILE A 20 -17.12 -13.62 -8.40
C ILE A 20 -16.51 -14.43 -7.24
N LYS A 21 -17.10 -15.57 -6.88
CA LYS A 21 -16.58 -16.47 -5.82
C LYS A 21 -15.18 -16.96 -6.12
N LYS A 22 -14.95 -17.45 -7.34
CA LYS A 22 -13.63 -17.94 -7.78
C LYS A 22 -12.59 -16.84 -7.72
N ASN A 23 -12.94 -15.61 -8.14
CA ASN A 23 -12.05 -14.44 -8.08
C ASN A 23 -11.75 -14.02 -6.64
N ILE A 24 -12.72 -14.05 -5.73
CA ILE A 24 -12.51 -13.73 -4.30
C ILE A 24 -11.58 -14.76 -3.67
N LEU A 25 -11.83 -16.05 -3.88
CA LEU A 25 -11.02 -17.12 -3.32
C LEU A 25 -9.59 -17.08 -3.87
N ALA A 26 -9.43 -16.94 -5.18
CA ALA A 26 -8.12 -16.80 -5.83
C ALA A 26 -7.36 -15.56 -5.29
N SER A 27 -8.05 -14.42 -5.14
CA SER A 27 -7.44 -13.22 -4.58
C SER A 27 -7.00 -13.41 -3.13
N PHE A 28 -7.73 -14.20 -2.34
CA PHE A 28 -7.36 -14.51 -0.97
C PHE A 28 -6.07 -15.34 -0.89
N PHE A 29 -5.96 -16.39 -1.71
CA PHE A 29 -4.74 -17.20 -1.79
C PHE A 29 -3.54 -16.40 -2.28
N VAL A 30 -3.73 -15.59 -3.33
CA VAL A 30 -2.66 -14.73 -3.87
C VAL A 30 -2.18 -13.72 -2.84
N LYS A 31 -3.08 -13.10 -2.07
CA LYS A 31 -2.70 -12.17 -0.99
C LYS A 31 -2.01 -12.89 0.16
N GLY A 32 -2.46 -14.09 0.54
CA GLY A 32 -1.79 -14.92 1.53
C GLY A 32 -0.35 -15.26 1.10
N TRP A 33 -0.16 -15.64 -0.16
CA TRP A 33 1.16 -15.86 -0.74
C TRP A 33 2.04 -14.60 -0.70
N LEU A 34 1.51 -13.44 -1.06
CA LEU A 34 2.24 -12.17 -0.99
C LEU A 34 2.76 -11.86 0.42
N ILE A 35 2.00 -12.20 1.45
CA ILE A 35 2.45 -12.03 2.85
C ILE A 35 3.66 -12.93 3.12
N VAL A 36 3.59 -14.19 2.69
CA VAL A 36 4.71 -15.13 2.85
C VAL A 36 5.95 -14.60 2.12
N VAL A 37 5.80 -14.15 0.88
CA VAL A 37 6.90 -13.56 0.10
C VAL A 37 7.51 -12.34 0.83
N GLN A 38 6.69 -11.44 1.35
CA GLN A 38 7.16 -10.27 2.09
C GLN A 38 7.89 -10.63 3.38
N LEU A 39 7.42 -11.65 4.11
CA LEU A 39 8.09 -12.11 5.33
C LEU A 39 9.43 -12.82 5.03
N LEU A 40 9.51 -13.58 3.95
CA LEU A 40 10.75 -14.24 3.52
C LEU A 40 11.77 -13.24 2.96
N MET A 41 11.32 -12.17 2.32
CA MET A 41 12.21 -11.14 1.78
C MET A 41 13.03 -10.44 2.87
N VAL A 42 12.48 -10.28 4.09
CA VAL A 42 13.16 -9.58 5.20
C VAL A 42 14.48 -10.26 5.61
N PRO A 43 14.50 -11.52 6.04
CA PRO A 43 15.76 -12.18 6.40
C PRO A 43 16.70 -12.28 5.20
N LEU A 44 16.17 -12.52 4.00
CA LEU A 44 16.97 -12.69 2.80
C LEU A 44 17.74 -11.41 2.44
N THR A 45 17.07 -10.25 2.39
CA THR A 45 17.74 -8.97 2.12
C THR A 45 18.68 -8.57 3.25
N LEU A 46 18.33 -8.88 4.50
CA LEU A 46 19.19 -8.60 5.66
C LEU A 46 20.48 -9.41 5.62
N HIS A 47 20.40 -10.70 5.26
CA HIS A 47 21.59 -11.57 5.12
C HIS A 47 22.47 -11.16 3.92
N CYS A 48 21.85 -10.68 2.81
CA CYS A 48 22.62 -10.22 1.66
C CYS A 48 23.34 -8.89 1.91
N LEU A 49 22.72 -7.95 2.62
CA LEU A 49 23.15 -6.55 2.69
C LEU A 49 23.71 -6.16 4.08
N GLY A 50 23.45 -6.97 5.11
CA GLY A 50 23.68 -6.52 6.48
C GLY A 50 22.72 -5.38 6.90
N VAL A 51 22.87 -4.91 8.15
CA VAL A 51 21.90 -3.99 8.76
C VAL A 51 21.94 -2.60 8.10
N TYR A 52 23.11 -2.10 7.74
CA TYR A 52 23.29 -0.74 7.21
C TYR A 52 22.76 -0.59 5.78
N GLU A 53 23.28 -1.39 4.86
CA GLU A 53 22.85 -1.33 3.44
C GLU A 53 21.38 -1.77 3.28
N ASN A 54 20.89 -2.73 4.09
CA ASN A 54 19.48 -3.07 4.12
C ASN A 54 18.62 -1.88 4.55
N GLY A 55 19.07 -1.07 5.51
CA GLY A 55 18.40 0.18 5.90
C GLY A 55 18.34 1.19 4.75
N ILE A 56 19.42 1.33 3.98
CA ILE A 56 19.44 2.16 2.76
C ILE A 56 18.43 1.62 1.74
N TRP A 57 18.45 0.31 1.46
CA TRP A 57 17.49 -0.32 0.55
C TRP A 57 16.04 -0.09 0.96
N LEU A 58 15.71 -0.26 2.24
CA LEU A 58 14.36 -0.02 2.77
C LEU A 58 13.95 1.46 2.65
N THR A 59 14.89 2.38 2.78
CA THR A 59 14.64 3.81 2.57
C THR A 59 14.38 4.12 1.09
N ILE A 60 15.24 3.64 0.20
CA ILE A 60 15.07 3.79 -1.26
C ILE A 60 13.74 3.18 -1.71
N SER A 61 13.46 1.94 -1.33
CA SER A 61 12.23 1.25 -1.72
C SER A 61 10.97 1.96 -1.23
N SER A 62 10.99 2.58 -0.04
CA SER A 62 9.86 3.39 0.44
C SER A 62 9.63 4.66 -0.38
N MET A 63 10.69 5.30 -0.89
CA MET A 63 10.55 6.42 -1.83
C MET A 63 10.03 5.97 -3.20
N LEU A 64 10.48 4.82 -3.67
CA LEU A 64 10.01 4.27 -4.95
C LEU A 64 8.51 3.95 -4.92
N VAL A 65 7.97 3.56 -3.75
CA VAL A 65 6.53 3.40 -3.55
C VAL A 65 5.77 4.73 -3.70
N TRP A 66 6.39 5.89 -3.48
CA TRP A 66 5.76 7.19 -3.79
C TRP A 66 5.43 7.27 -5.27
N ILE A 67 6.38 6.91 -6.14
CA ILE A 67 6.17 6.89 -7.59
C ILE A 67 5.00 5.96 -7.95
N ASP A 68 4.97 4.76 -7.35
CA ASP A 68 3.91 3.77 -7.59
C ASP A 68 2.51 4.24 -7.13
N ASN A 69 2.46 5.21 -6.22
CA ASN A 69 1.24 5.85 -5.74
C ASN A 69 0.90 7.18 -6.44
N LEU A 70 1.73 7.67 -7.37
CA LEU A 70 1.43 8.86 -8.18
C LEU A 70 0.35 8.62 -9.26
N ASP A 71 -0.41 7.52 -9.18
CA ASP A 71 -1.57 7.31 -10.05
C ASP A 71 -2.62 8.41 -9.79
N ILE A 72 -2.58 9.49 -10.59
CA ILE A 72 -3.52 10.62 -10.54
C ILE A 72 -4.97 10.14 -10.79
N GLY A 73 -5.26 8.91 -10.38
CA GLY A 73 -6.55 8.24 -10.54
C GLY A 73 -6.81 7.75 -11.97
N LEU A 74 -5.80 7.84 -12.86
CA LEU A 74 -5.93 7.36 -14.24
C LEU A 74 -6.24 5.86 -14.30
N GLY A 75 -5.65 5.06 -13.40
CA GLY A 75 -5.94 3.64 -13.30
C GLY A 75 -7.36 3.34 -12.85
N ASN A 76 -7.85 4.05 -11.83
CA ASN A 76 -9.24 3.93 -11.38
C ASN A 76 -10.22 4.49 -12.41
N GLY A 77 -9.86 5.58 -13.10
CA GLY A 77 -10.61 6.14 -14.21
C GLY A 77 -10.75 5.13 -15.36
N LEU A 78 -9.65 4.49 -15.77
CA LEU A 78 -9.67 3.43 -16.78
C LEU A 78 -10.59 2.29 -16.37
N ARG A 79 -10.45 1.77 -15.14
CA ARG A 79 -11.29 0.69 -14.63
C ARG A 79 -12.77 0.98 -14.78
N ASN A 80 -13.21 2.19 -14.38
CA ASN A 80 -14.61 2.56 -14.41
C ASN A 80 -15.10 2.80 -15.84
N LYS A 81 -14.32 3.54 -16.65
CA LYS A 81 -14.69 3.89 -18.02
C LYS A 81 -14.71 2.68 -18.95
N LEU A 82 -13.75 1.76 -18.76
CA LEU A 82 -13.71 0.48 -19.49
C LEU A 82 -14.93 -0.37 -19.17
N ALA A 83 -15.28 -0.51 -17.89
CA ALA A 83 -16.45 -1.27 -17.47
C ALA A 83 -17.75 -0.64 -17.99
N GLU A 84 -17.86 0.69 -17.96
CA GLU A 84 -19.02 1.43 -18.49
C GLU A 84 -19.20 1.21 -19.99
N ASN A 85 -18.12 1.39 -20.79
CA ASN A 85 -18.18 1.27 -22.24
C ASN A 85 -18.50 -0.16 -22.67
N LEU A 86 -17.88 -1.15 -22.03
CA LEU A 86 -18.17 -2.58 -22.31
C LEU A 86 -19.60 -2.97 -21.91
N ALA A 87 -20.15 -2.39 -20.86
CA ALA A 87 -21.57 -2.61 -20.48
C ALA A 87 -22.56 -2.01 -21.48
N LYS A 88 -22.13 -1.06 -22.31
CA LYS A 88 -22.90 -0.43 -23.39
C LYS A 88 -22.59 -1.01 -24.78
N ASP A 89 -21.78 -2.08 -24.84
CA ASP A 89 -21.25 -2.68 -26.09
C ASP A 89 -20.44 -1.69 -26.96
N ASP A 90 -19.96 -0.57 -26.36
CA ASP A 90 -19.10 0.42 -27.01
C ASP A 90 -17.63 0.00 -26.97
N VAL A 91 -17.25 -0.91 -27.87
CA VAL A 91 -15.88 -1.42 -27.99
C VAL A 91 -14.90 -0.33 -28.41
N GLU A 92 -15.33 0.62 -29.24
CA GLU A 92 -14.47 1.73 -29.68
C GLU A 92 -14.21 2.71 -28.54
N GLY A 93 -15.22 3.08 -27.76
CA GLY A 93 -15.07 3.88 -26.56
C GLY A 93 -14.20 3.20 -25.50
N ALA A 94 -14.33 1.87 -25.34
CA ALA A 94 -13.47 1.07 -24.48
C ALA A 94 -12.00 1.15 -24.95
N ARG A 95 -11.73 1.00 -26.24
CA ARG A 95 -10.40 1.10 -26.84
C ARG A 95 -9.81 2.50 -26.73
N ARG A 96 -10.63 3.56 -26.90
CA ARG A 96 -10.22 4.96 -26.67
C ARG A 96 -9.79 5.17 -25.23
N ALA A 97 -10.57 4.68 -24.26
CA ALA A 97 -10.21 4.80 -22.82
C ALA A 97 -8.88 4.11 -22.51
N VAL A 98 -8.66 2.89 -23.03
CA VAL A 98 -7.40 2.14 -22.87
C VAL A 98 -6.23 2.90 -23.50
N SER A 99 -6.41 3.42 -24.74
CA SER A 99 -5.38 4.17 -25.46
C SER A 99 -5.04 5.47 -24.74
N SER A 100 -6.06 6.26 -24.38
CA SER A 100 -5.86 7.55 -23.70
C SER A 100 -5.15 7.38 -22.36
N THR A 101 -5.51 6.36 -21.56
CA THR A 101 -4.83 6.06 -20.29
C THR A 101 -3.37 5.69 -20.50
N PHE A 102 -3.07 4.76 -21.42
CA PHE A 102 -1.71 4.30 -21.66
C PHE A 102 -0.79 5.43 -22.12
N PHE A 103 -1.20 6.21 -23.09
CA PHE A 103 -0.37 7.32 -23.59
C PHE A 103 -0.28 8.48 -22.62
N MET A 104 -1.31 8.74 -21.79
CA MET A 104 -1.23 9.73 -20.72
C MET A 104 -0.25 9.31 -19.63
N LEU A 105 -0.22 8.04 -19.27
CA LEU A 105 0.77 7.54 -18.31
C LEU A 105 2.19 7.72 -18.84
N ILE A 106 2.45 7.42 -20.12
CA ILE A 106 3.75 7.68 -20.73
C ILE A 106 4.09 9.16 -20.70
N LEU A 107 3.16 10.02 -21.17
CA LEU A 107 3.35 11.47 -21.23
C LEU A 107 3.63 12.10 -19.87
N PHE A 108 3.05 11.55 -18.80
CA PHE A 108 3.23 12.06 -17.44
C PHE A 108 4.46 11.46 -16.75
N ILE A 109 4.65 10.15 -16.84
CA ILE A 109 5.69 9.45 -16.06
C ILE A 109 7.07 9.61 -16.68
N VAL A 110 7.20 9.72 -18.01
CA VAL A 110 8.52 9.91 -18.63
C VAL A 110 9.17 11.23 -18.20
N PRO A 111 8.49 12.41 -18.23
CA PRO A 111 9.05 13.63 -17.64
C PRO A 111 9.38 13.51 -16.16
N VAL A 112 8.53 12.86 -15.37
CA VAL A 112 8.79 12.64 -13.94
C VAL A 112 10.05 11.80 -13.74
N ALA A 113 10.23 10.72 -14.50
CA ALA A 113 11.44 9.90 -14.46
C ALA A 113 12.69 10.69 -14.82
N LEU A 114 12.60 11.56 -15.85
CA LEU A 114 13.71 12.44 -16.24
C LEU A 114 14.03 13.46 -15.13
N LEU A 115 13.03 14.11 -14.54
CA LEU A 115 13.24 15.06 -13.44
C LEU A 115 13.86 14.40 -12.21
N ILE A 116 13.41 13.19 -11.85
CA ILE A 116 14.00 12.42 -10.74
C ILE A 116 15.47 12.11 -11.04
N ASN A 117 15.80 11.67 -12.26
CA ASN A 117 17.18 11.37 -12.64
C ASN A 117 18.06 12.65 -12.68
N ILE A 118 17.55 13.76 -13.21
CA ILE A 118 18.25 15.04 -13.15
C ILE A 118 18.53 15.44 -11.70
N TRP A 119 17.56 15.28 -10.81
CA TRP A 119 17.75 15.56 -9.39
C TRP A 119 18.81 14.65 -8.77
N ILE A 120 18.78 13.32 -9.01
CA ILE A 120 19.77 12.37 -8.48
C ILE A 120 21.19 12.77 -8.86
N TRP A 121 21.43 13.14 -10.12
CA TRP A 121 22.77 13.44 -10.60
C TRP A 121 23.26 14.87 -10.27
N ASN A 122 22.40 15.76 -9.78
CA ASN A 122 22.76 17.14 -9.41
C ASN A 122 22.66 17.43 -7.91
N ALA A 123 21.97 16.59 -7.15
CA ALA A 123 21.83 16.76 -5.71
C ALA A 123 22.87 15.91 -4.96
N ASP A 124 23.21 16.35 -3.75
CA ASP A 124 23.99 15.50 -2.84
C ASP A 124 23.08 14.44 -2.21
N THR A 125 22.94 13.30 -2.89
CA THR A 125 22.11 12.18 -2.47
C THR A 125 22.66 11.52 -1.21
N TYR A 126 23.98 11.49 -1.04
CA TYR A 126 24.62 10.95 0.16
C TYR A 126 24.27 11.74 1.40
N ALA A 127 24.36 13.07 1.34
CA ALA A 127 23.92 13.93 2.43
C ALA A 127 22.39 13.88 2.64
N PHE A 128 21.61 13.77 1.56
CA PHE A 128 20.16 13.68 1.65
C PHE A 128 19.69 12.42 2.41
N PHE A 129 20.30 11.26 2.14
CA PHE A 129 19.97 9.99 2.78
C PHE A 129 20.80 9.69 4.02
N ASN A 130 21.77 10.55 4.36
CA ASN A 130 22.76 10.34 5.42
C ASN A 130 23.53 9.02 5.24
N VAL A 131 24.03 8.80 4.02
CA VAL A 131 24.77 7.59 3.63
C VAL A 131 26.26 7.91 3.59
N ASP A 132 27.07 7.02 4.19
CA ASP A 132 28.52 7.11 4.14
C ASP A 132 29.02 6.62 2.75
N SER A 133 29.68 7.53 2.01
CA SER A 133 30.26 7.25 0.69
C SER A 133 31.38 6.22 0.73
N ASN A 134 32.03 6.02 1.89
CA ASN A 134 33.05 4.98 2.04
C ASN A 134 32.44 3.57 2.13
N ILE A 135 31.19 3.46 2.56
CA ILE A 135 30.47 2.17 2.66
C ILE A 135 29.75 1.86 1.35
N VAL A 136 29.08 2.86 0.77
CA VAL A 136 28.32 2.70 -0.48
C VAL A 136 28.83 3.71 -1.52
N ASN A 137 29.64 3.24 -2.48
CA ASN A 137 30.31 4.10 -3.47
C ASN A 137 29.45 4.44 -4.71
N ASN A 138 28.32 3.77 -4.92
CA ASN A 138 27.53 3.86 -6.15
C ASN A 138 26.03 4.11 -5.89
N LEU A 139 25.73 5.02 -4.95
CA LEU A 139 24.34 5.32 -4.55
C LEU A 139 23.53 5.93 -5.71
N ASP A 140 24.11 6.89 -6.46
CA ASP A 140 23.41 7.56 -7.56
C ASP A 140 23.03 6.62 -8.71
N PRO A 141 23.91 5.73 -9.21
CA PRO A 141 23.51 4.68 -10.15
C PRO A 141 22.40 3.77 -9.61
N ILE A 142 22.45 3.39 -8.34
CA ILE A 142 21.41 2.54 -7.70
C ILE A 142 20.05 3.26 -7.74
N LEU A 143 20.00 4.51 -7.30
CA LEU A 143 18.79 5.33 -7.29
C LEU A 143 18.25 5.54 -8.71
N SER A 144 19.13 5.86 -9.66
CA SER A 144 18.79 6.14 -11.06
C SER A 144 18.16 4.92 -11.73
N VAL A 145 18.80 3.76 -11.67
CA VAL A 145 18.28 2.51 -12.25
C VAL A 145 16.99 2.09 -11.60
N ALA A 146 16.90 2.14 -10.27
CA ALA A 146 15.71 1.79 -9.55
C ALA A 146 14.53 2.71 -9.91
N ALA A 147 14.76 4.03 -10.00
CA ALA A 147 13.74 5.00 -10.40
C ALA A 147 13.23 4.74 -11.84
N ILE A 148 14.13 4.47 -12.79
CA ILE A 148 13.76 4.13 -14.18
C ILE A 148 12.90 2.87 -14.22
N PHE A 149 13.28 1.80 -13.51
CA PHE A 149 12.53 0.55 -13.52
C PHE A 149 11.16 0.69 -12.86
N VAL A 150 11.07 1.44 -11.75
CA VAL A 150 9.79 1.68 -11.08
C VAL A 150 8.87 2.57 -11.91
N CYS A 151 9.39 3.65 -12.50
CA CYS A 151 8.62 4.49 -13.43
C CYS A 151 8.11 3.68 -14.64
N SER A 152 8.95 2.83 -15.20
CA SER A 152 8.57 1.94 -16.30
C SER A 152 7.50 0.93 -15.85
N THR A 153 7.66 0.34 -14.66
CA THR A 153 6.66 -0.57 -14.07
C THR A 153 5.31 0.14 -13.92
N PHE A 154 5.32 1.38 -13.45
CA PHE A 154 4.10 2.16 -13.29
C PHE A 154 3.33 2.34 -14.60
N ILE A 155 4.03 2.62 -15.72
CA ILE A 155 3.40 2.73 -17.04
C ILE A 155 2.71 1.41 -17.40
N PHE A 156 3.41 0.27 -17.31
CA PHE A 156 2.85 -1.02 -17.71
C PHE A 156 1.85 -1.60 -16.71
N LYS A 157 1.83 -1.13 -15.47
CA LYS A 157 0.86 -1.53 -14.44
C LYS A 157 -0.59 -1.18 -14.81
N PHE A 158 -0.82 -0.30 -15.81
CA PHE A 158 -2.15 -0.05 -16.36
C PHE A 158 -2.87 -1.33 -16.79
N ILE A 159 -2.12 -2.38 -17.16
CA ILE A 159 -2.67 -3.71 -17.49
C ILE A 159 -3.45 -4.30 -16.32
N GLY A 160 -2.96 -4.10 -15.09
CA GLY A 160 -3.68 -4.50 -13.88
C GLY A 160 -5.04 -3.80 -13.76
N ASN A 161 -5.07 -2.48 -14.01
CA ASN A 161 -6.29 -1.68 -14.01
C ASN A 161 -7.23 -2.06 -15.18
N PHE A 162 -6.67 -2.41 -16.34
CA PHE A 162 -7.42 -2.98 -17.45
C PHE A 162 -8.16 -4.26 -17.06
N TYR A 163 -7.48 -5.22 -16.41
CA TYR A 163 -8.13 -6.44 -15.91
C TYR A 163 -9.15 -6.16 -14.80
N MET A 164 -8.91 -5.16 -13.96
CA MET A 164 -9.91 -4.72 -12.98
C MET A 164 -11.18 -4.15 -13.66
N GLY A 165 -11.03 -3.41 -14.76
CA GLY A 165 -12.16 -2.94 -15.60
C GLY A 165 -12.94 -4.08 -16.25
N LEU A 166 -12.27 -5.19 -16.59
CA LEU A 166 -12.89 -6.43 -17.05
C LEU A 166 -13.51 -7.27 -15.92
N GLN A 167 -13.58 -6.75 -14.71
CA GLN A 167 -14.08 -7.48 -13.52
C GLN A 167 -13.24 -8.72 -13.17
N MET A 168 -11.94 -8.69 -13.46
CA MET A 168 -10.98 -9.77 -13.19
C MET A 168 -9.89 -9.36 -12.19
N PRO A 169 -10.23 -8.96 -10.94
CA PRO A 169 -9.27 -8.50 -9.94
C PRO A 169 -8.24 -9.57 -9.55
N ALA A 170 -8.59 -10.85 -9.69
CA ALA A 170 -7.66 -11.94 -9.43
C ALA A 170 -6.43 -11.90 -10.34
N VAL A 171 -6.59 -11.50 -11.61
CA VAL A 171 -5.47 -11.36 -12.55
C VAL A 171 -4.56 -10.21 -12.14
N ASN A 172 -5.11 -9.06 -11.76
CA ASN A 172 -4.31 -7.95 -11.25
C ASN A 172 -3.49 -8.36 -10.01
N ASN A 173 -4.12 -9.02 -9.05
CA ASN A 173 -3.42 -9.52 -7.85
C ASN A 173 -2.35 -10.55 -8.21
N LEU A 174 -2.61 -11.43 -9.19
CA LEU A 174 -1.64 -12.43 -9.66
C LEU A 174 -0.42 -11.78 -10.32
N LEU A 175 -0.60 -10.75 -11.18
CA LEU A 175 0.52 -10.02 -11.77
C LEU A 175 1.42 -9.40 -10.71
N GLY A 176 0.83 -8.76 -9.70
CA GLY A 176 1.59 -8.23 -8.57
C GLY A 176 2.33 -9.32 -7.78
N ALA A 177 1.67 -10.46 -7.53
CA ALA A 177 2.28 -11.58 -6.83
C ALA A 177 3.43 -12.21 -7.61
N LEU A 178 3.29 -12.37 -8.92
CA LEU A 178 4.36 -12.87 -9.80
C LEU A 178 5.57 -11.94 -9.77
N GLY A 179 5.37 -10.61 -9.83
CA GLY A 179 6.44 -9.63 -9.73
C GLY A 179 7.22 -9.76 -8.41
N GLN A 180 6.52 -9.83 -7.28
CA GLN A 180 7.15 -9.99 -5.97
C GLN A 180 7.81 -11.37 -5.79
N THR A 181 7.22 -12.44 -6.34
CA THR A 181 7.82 -13.77 -6.30
C THR A 181 9.09 -13.83 -7.14
N LEU A 182 9.08 -13.22 -8.33
CA LEU A 182 10.28 -13.15 -9.17
C LEU A 182 11.37 -12.32 -8.51
N ALA A 183 11.03 -11.24 -7.81
CA ALA A 183 11.97 -10.46 -6.99
C ALA A 183 12.58 -11.30 -5.86
N LEU A 184 11.75 -12.10 -5.17
CA LEU A 184 12.23 -13.03 -4.13
C LEU A 184 13.20 -14.06 -4.72
N VAL A 185 12.85 -14.68 -5.85
CA VAL A 185 13.71 -15.66 -6.52
C VAL A 185 15.02 -15.03 -6.97
N GLY A 186 14.97 -13.81 -7.56
CA GLY A 186 16.17 -13.06 -7.95
C GLY A 186 17.07 -12.74 -6.77
N THR A 187 16.48 -12.24 -5.67
CA THR A 187 17.21 -11.97 -4.43
C THR A 187 17.82 -13.23 -3.83
N PHE A 188 17.10 -14.36 -3.86
CA PHE A 188 17.61 -15.65 -3.41
C PHE A 188 18.77 -16.17 -4.28
N ALA A 189 18.70 -15.98 -5.59
CA ALA A 189 19.81 -16.32 -6.50
C ALA A 189 21.07 -15.49 -6.21
N ILE A 190 20.90 -14.19 -5.92
CA ILE A 190 22.00 -13.30 -5.50
C ILE A 190 22.59 -13.78 -4.16
N TYR A 191 21.76 -14.16 -3.21
CA TYR A 191 22.19 -14.74 -1.93
C TYR A 191 23.06 -15.99 -2.15
N LEU A 192 22.60 -16.94 -2.97
CA LEU A 192 23.33 -18.18 -3.27
C LEU A 192 24.65 -17.92 -4.02
N SER A 193 24.75 -16.85 -4.81
CA SER A 193 26.00 -16.49 -5.48
C SER A 193 27.06 -15.86 -4.57
N GLY A 194 26.72 -15.60 -3.30
CA GLY A 194 27.61 -14.93 -2.35
C GLY A 194 27.85 -13.44 -2.67
N CYS A 195 27.07 -12.86 -3.59
CA CYS A 195 27.21 -11.47 -3.99
C CYS A 195 26.47 -10.55 -3.01
N HIS A 196 27.21 -9.86 -2.17
CA HIS A 196 26.69 -8.86 -1.23
C HIS A 196 26.71 -7.48 -1.87
N SER A 197 25.69 -7.11 -2.64
CA SER A 197 25.64 -5.83 -3.35
C SER A 197 24.26 -5.21 -3.34
N LEU A 198 24.18 -3.99 -2.82
CA LEU A 198 22.98 -3.17 -2.81
C LEU A 198 22.46 -2.91 -4.24
N PHE A 199 23.38 -2.77 -5.22
CA PHE A 199 23.02 -2.58 -6.63
C PHE A 199 22.22 -3.77 -7.17
N TYR A 200 22.72 -4.99 -7.03
CA TYR A 200 22.03 -6.19 -7.56
C TYR A 200 20.72 -6.48 -6.86
N ILE A 201 20.64 -6.25 -5.55
CA ILE A 201 19.38 -6.38 -4.80
C ILE A 201 18.36 -5.33 -5.28
N SER A 202 18.79 -4.09 -5.48
CA SER A 202 17.95 -3.02 -6.03
C SER A 202 17.42 -3.38 -7.43
N VAL A 203 18.29 -3.84 -8.32
CA VAL A 203 17.92 -4.29 -9.66
C VAL A 203 16.93 -5.46 -9.59
N ALA A 204 17.22 -6.51 -8.81
CA ALA A 204 16.33 -7.67 -8.72
C ALA A 204 14.92 -7.28 -8.27
N ASN A 205 14.83 -6.41 -7.27
CA ASN A 205 13.54 -6.01 -6.70
C ASN A 205 12.74 -5.02 -7.57
N THR A 206 13.40 -4.22 -8.41
CA THR A 206 12.73 -3.23 -9.25
C THR A 206 12.51 -3.73 -10.68
N LEU A 207 13.42 -4.53 -11.24
CA LEU A 207 13.31 -5.10 -12.58
C LEU A 207 12.28 -6.25 -12.62
N ALA A 208 12.19 -7.07 -11.58
CA ALA A 208 11.30 -8.24 -11.58
C ALA A 208 9.81 -7.87 -11.80
N PRO A 209 9.22 -6.90 -11.08
CA PRO A 209 7.87 -6.43 -11.37
C PRO A 209 7.74 -5.86 -12.79
N LEU A 210 8.73 -5.10 -13.27
CA LEU A 210 8.74 -4.55 -14.62
C LEU A 210 8.63 -5.65 -15.66
N LEU A 211 9.45 -6.69 -15.55
CA LEU A 211 9.44 -7.82 -16.50
C LEU A 211 8.07 -8.49 -16.55
N VAL A 212 7.42 -8.72 -15.40
CA VAL A 212 6.08 -9.32 -15.37
C VAL A 212 5.06 -8.46 -16.11
N TYR A 213 5.03 -7.15 -15.88
CA TYR A 213 4.08 -6.27 -16.54
C TYR A 213 4.41 -6.06 -18.03
N VAL A 214 5.68 -5.93 -18.40
CA VAL A 214 6.10 -5.83 -19.82
C VAL A 214 5.73 -7.09 -20.58
N ILE A 215 6.00 -8.28 -20.03
CA ILE A 215 5.64 -9.57 -20.67
C ILE A 215 4.10 -9.73 -20.73
N SER A 216 3.38 -9.24 -19.72
CA SER A 216 1.91 -9.31 -19.73
C SER A 216 1.27 -8.48 -20.84
N TYR A 217 1.94 -7.45 -21.37
CA TYR A 217 1.42 -6.60 -22.43
C TYR A 217 1.16 -7.37 -23.76
N PRO A 218 2.14 -8.05 -24.37
CA PRO A 218 1.89 -8.84 -25.57
C PRO A 218 0.96 -10.04 -25.31
N ILE A 219 0.97 -10.63 -24.12
CA ILE A 219 0.06 -11.71 -23.76
C ILE A 219 -1.40 -11.20 -23.75
N THR A 220 -1.63 -10.01 -23.20
CA THR A 220 -2.97 -9.41 -23.10
C THR A 220 -3.48 -8.94 -24.47
N PHE A 221 -2.68 -8.13 -25.18
CA PHE A 221 -3.10 -7.44 -26.40
C PHE A 221 -2.65 -8.13 -27.69
N GLY A 222 -1.90 -9.21 -27.62
CA GLY A 222 -1.48 -10.00 -28.80
C GLY A 222 -2.51 -11.05 -29.22
N ARG A 223 -3.41 -11.49 -28.32
CA ARG A 223 -4.38 -12.56 -28.57
C ARG A 223 -5.80 -12.14 -28.20
N ARG A 224 -6.19 -12.41 -26.96
CA ARG A 224 -7.59 -12.33 -26.49
C ARG A 224 -8.20 -10.92 -26.56
N TYR A 225 -7.42 -9.89 -26.30
CA TYR A 225 -7.88 -8.50 -26.26
C TYR A 225 -7.22 -7.61 -27.31
N SER A 226 -6.87 -8.19 -28.46
CA SER A 226 -6.22 -7.47 -29.59
C SER A 226 -7.07 -6.29 -30.11
N HIS A 227 -8.40 -6.42 -30.06
CA HIS A 227 -9.36 -5.38 -30.44
C HIS A 227 -9.36 -4.17 -29.48
N LEU A 228 -8.87 -4.32 -28.24
CA LEU A 228 -8.72 -3.25 -27.26
C LEU A 228 -7.26 -2.74 -27.14
N ARG A 229 -6.35 -3.21 -28.02
CA ARG A 229 -4.95 -2.81 -28.01
C ARG A 229 -4.81 -1.28 -28.11
N PRO A 230 -3.98 -0.64 -27.23
CA PRO A 230 -3.71 0.80 -27.27
C PRO A 230 -3.22 1.25 -28.66
N SER A 231 -3.74 2.38 -29.13
CA SER A 231 -3.33 3.01 -30.38
C SER A 231 -3.23 4.52 -30.20
N PHE A 232 -2.12 5.12 -30.62
CA PHE A 232 -1.90 6.55 -30.53
C PHE A 232 -2.99 7.36 -31.28
N LYS A 233 -3.50 6.83 -32.38
CA LYS A 233 -4.54 7.47 -33.20
C LYS A 233 -5.90 7.63 -32.48
N LEU A 234 -6.13 6.88 -31.42
CA LEU A 234 -7.37 6.86 -30.65
C LEU A 234 -7.31 7.66 -29.35
N VAL A 235 -6.21 8.40 -29.12
CA VAL A 235 -6.08 9.27 -27.98
C VAL A 235 -7.02 10.48 -28.12
N ASP A 236 -7.93 10.63 -27.15
CA ASP A 236 -8.96 11.66 -27.18
C ASP A 236 -8.86 12.57 -25.96
N LYS A 237 -8.83 13.90 -26.20
CA LYS A 237 -8.71 14.93 -25.16
C LYS A 237 -9.88 14.88 -24.17
N LYS A 238 -11.09 14.58 -24.64
CA LYS A 238 -12.29 14.49 -23.78
C LYS A 238 -12.17 13.29 -22.82
N SER A 239 -11.78 12.14 -23.34
CA SER A 239 -11.53 10.93 -22.52
C SER A 239 -10.45 11.18 -21.48
N ILE A 240 -9.37 11.90 -21.81
CA ILE A 240 -8.32 12.29 -20.87
C ILE A 240 -8.88 13.13 -19.73
N MET A 241 -9.65 14.18 -20.05
CA MET A 241 -10.20 15.10 -19.04
C MET A 241 -11.19 14.41 -18.10
N ASP A 242 -12.03 13.51 -18.65
CA ASP A 242 -12.97 12.71 -17.86
C ASP A 242 -12.24 11.77 -16.88
N LEU A 243 -11.18 11.13 -17.34
CA LEU A 243 -10.33 10.26 -16.52
C LEU A 243 -9.62 11.04 -15.41
N PHE A 244 -9.07 12.22 -15.74
CA PHE A 244 -8.37 13.08 -14.80
C PHE A 244 -9.28 13.63 -13.70
N ASN A 245 -10.45 14.16 -14.06
CA ASN A 245 -11.41 14.72 -13.11
C ASN A 245 -11.93 13.66 -12.12
N MET A 246 -12.12 12.43 -12.59
CA MET A 246 -12.54 11.32 -11.74
C MET A 246 -11.42 10.91 -10.77
N GLY A 247 -10.17 10.97 -11.22
CA GLY A 247 -9.01 10.51 -10.45
C GLY A 247 -8.50 11.49 -9.41
N LEU A 248 -8.65 12.80 -9.64
CA LEU A 248 -8.03 13.84 -8.79
C LEU A 248 -8.44 13.75 -7.31
N LYS A 249 -9.70 13.39 -7.03
CA LYS A 249 -10.18 13.21 -5.64
C LYS A 249 -9.47 12.06 -4.92
N PHE A 250 -9.22 10.95 -5.61
CA PHE A 250 -8.48 9.82 -5.06
C PHE A 250 -6.99 10.13 -4.88
N PHE A 251 -6.42 10.94 -5.78
CA PHE A 251 -5.03 11.36 -5.72
C PHE A 251 -4.68 12.13 -4.45
N VAL A 252 -5.52 13.07 -4.02
CA VAL A 252 -5.28 13.84 -2.77
C VAL A 252 -5.24 12.92 -1.55
N LEU A 253 -6.16 11.97 -1.46
CA LEU A 253 -6.16 10.98 -0.36
C LEU A 253 -4.92 10.10 -0.39
N GLN A 254 -4.48 9.73 -1.58
CA GLN A 254 -3.33 8.86 -1.79
C GLN A 254 -2.03 9.55 -1.41
N ILE A 255 -1.85 10.83 -1.76
CA ILE A 255 -0.69 11.64 -1.34
C ILE A 255 -0.65 11.75 0.20
N ALA A 256 -1.76 12.04 0.86
CA ALA A 256 -1.78 12.12 2.31
C ALA A 256 -1.35 10.81 2.98
N ALA A 257 -1.82 9.67 2.46
CA ALA A 257 -1.40 8.35 2.94
C ALA A 257 0.09 8.09 2.70
N VAL A 258 0.60 8.43 1.51
CA VAL A 258 2.03 8.29 1.16
C VAL A 258 2.90 9.11 2.12
N VAL A 259 2.54 10.37 2.39
CA VAL A 259 3.27 11.22 3.33
C VAL A 259 3.33 10.59 4.72
N LEU A 260 2.21 10.10 5.24
CA LEU A 260 2.16 9.53 6.58
C LEU A 260 2.95 8.21 6.72
N PHE A 261 2.90 7.34 5.72
CA PHE A 261 3.41 5.98 5.86
C PHE A 261 4.78 5.75 5.23
N MET A 262 5.11 6.47 4.14
CA MET A 262 6.33 6.22 3.38
C MET A 262 7.47 7.17 3.74
N THR A 263 7.18 8.35 4.30
CA THR A 263 8.21 9.34 4.68
C THR A 263 9.02 8.91 5.90
N THR A 264 8.47 8.04 6.73
CA THR A 264 9.09 7.62 8.01
C THR A 264 10.51 7.06 7.81
N ASN A 265 10.73 6.19 6.81
CA ASN A 265 12.06 5.62 6.57
C ASN A 265 13.10 6.68 6.18
N ILE A 266 12.68 7.67 5.39
CA ILE A 266 13.54 8.80 5.00
C ILE A 266 13.92 9.62 6.24
N LEU A 267 12.93 9.91 7.12
CA LEU A 267 13.16 10.66 8.35
C LEU A 267 14.10 9.91 9.30
N ILE A 268 13.93 8.59 9.44
CA ILE A 268 14.83 7.76 10.26
C ILE A 268 16.23 7.77 9.68
N SER A 269 16.39 7.54 8.38
CA SER A 269 17.70 7.54 7.72
C SER A 269 18.40 8.88 7.88
N ARG A 270 17.69 9.98 7.62
CA ARG A 270 18.24 11.34 7.61
C ARG A 270 18.60 11.87 8.99
N TYR A 271 17.72 11.67 10.01
CA TYR A 271 17.91 12.26 11.34
C TYR A 271 18.68 11.37 12.30
N TYR A 272 18.69 10.06 12.07
CA TYR A 272 19.37 9.13 12.95
C TYR A 272 20.46 8.34 12.20
N SER A 273 20.11 7.36 11.41
CA SER A 273 21.02 6.58 10.57
C SER A 273 20.25 5.58 9.68
N PRO A 274 20.74 5.24 8.49
CA PRO A 274 20.22 4.12 7.72
C PRO A 274 20.16 2.81 8.53
N LYS A 275 21.14 2.60 9.43
CA LYS A 275 21.19 1.44 10.33
C LYS A 275 19.92 1.29 11.18
N MET A 276 19.28 2.39 11.58
CA MET A 276 18.08 2.39 12.42
C MET A 276 16.79 2.09 11.64
N VAL A 277 16.80 2.21 10.31
CA VAL A 277 15.65 1.88 9.46
C VAL A 277 15.36 0.38 9.51
N THR A 278 16.38 -0.46 9.50
CA THR A 278 16.24 -1.93 9.51
C THR A 278 15.47 -2.44 10.75
N PRO A 279 15.88 -2.16 11.99
CA PRO A 279 15.15 -2.64 13.18
C PRO A 279 13.72 -2.06 13.25
N TYR A 280 13.53 -0.78 12.85
CA TYR A 280 12.19 -0.21 12.76
C TYR A 280 11.30 -0.99 11.79
N GLN A 281 11.77 -1.27 10.57
CA GLN A 281 10.99 -1.97 9.56
C GLN A 281 10.72 -3.43 9.93
N ILE A 282 11.65 -4.11 10.60
CA ILE A 282 11.44 -5.46 11.12
C ILE A 282 10.30 -5.46 12.15
N ALA A 283 10.36 -4.57 13.13
CA ALA A 283 9.30 -4.43 14.13
C ALA A 283 7.96 -4.06 13.47
N TYR A 284 7.95 -3.09 12.53
CA TYR A 284 6.74 -2.69 11.83
C TYR A 284 6.11 -3.84 11.03
N ARG A 285 6.90 -4.60 10.28
CA ARG A 285 6.40 -5.77 9.54
C ARG A 285 5.88 -6.87 10.47
N TYR A 286 6.56 -7.09 11.59
CA TYR A 286 6.12 -8.06 12.60
C TYR A 286 4.73 -7.70 13.13
N PHE A 287 4.52 -6.48 13.63
CA PHE A 287 3.24 -6.06 14.16
C PHE A 287 2.18 -5.78 13.08
N SER A 288 2.56 -5.47 11.84
CA SER A 288 1.59 -5.24 10.75
C SER A 288 0.74 -6.47 10.43
N VAL A 289 1.18 -7.66 10.82
CA VAL A 289 0.36 -8.90 10.73
C VAL A 289 -0.94 -8.74 11.51
N VAL A 290 -0.91 -8.12 12.68
CA VAL A 290 -2.10 -7.82 13.50
C VAL A 290 -3.08 -6.92 12.76
N GLN A 291 -2.57 -5.86 12.14
CA GLN A 291 -3.37 -4.92 11.34
C GLN A 291 -4.00 -5.61 10.13
N LEU A 292 -3.24 -6.47 9.46
CA LEU A 292 -3.72 -7.22 8.31
C LEU A 292 -4.83 -8.21 8.67
N LEU A 293 -4.69 -8.95 9.77
CA LEU A 293 -5.74 -9.85 10.27
C LEU A 293 -7.05 -9.09 10.52
N PHE A 294 -6.94 -7.92 11.14
CA PHE A 294 -8.12 -7.09 11.38
C PHE A 294 -8.70 -6.49 10.09
N PHE A 295 -7.85 -6.08 9.15
CA PHE A 295 -8.27 -5.61 7.83
C PHE A 295 -9.15 -6.63 7.09
N ILE A 296 -8.74 -7.90 7.05
CA ILE A 296 -9.51 -8.98 6.40
C ILE A 296 -10.91 -9.09 6.98
N ILE A 297 -11.03 -8.88 8.30
CA ILE A 297 -12.32 -8.91 8.99
C ILE A 297 -13.15 -7.65 8.70
N CYS A 298 -12.53 -6.47 8.68
CA CYS A 298 -13.24 -5.19 8.51
C CYS A 298 -13.83 -4.99 7.11
N VAL A 299 -13.19 -5.49 6.05
CA VAL A 299 -13.63 -5.27 4.66
C VAL A 299 -15.07 -5.72 4.40
N PRO A 300 -15.53 -6.94 4.80
CA PRO A 300 -16.92 -7.33 4.67
C PRO A 300 -17.91 -6.46 5.47
N TYR A 301 -17.47 -5.97 6.64
CA TYR A 301 -18.32 -5.10 7.47
C TYR A 301 -18.60 -3.74 6.82
N TRP A 302 -17.71 -3.21 6.01
CA TRP A 302 -17.97 -2.00 5.23
C TRP A 302 -19.19 -2.15 4.34
N SER A 303 -19.20 -3.14 3.45
CA SER A 303 -20.32 -3.37 2.53
C SER A 303 -21.62 -3.71 3.26
N ALA A 304 -21.55 -4.53 4.32
CA ALA A 304 -22.71 -4.88 5.13
C ALA A 304 -23.29 -3.67 5.90
N THR A 305 -22.41 -2.76 6.36
CA THR A 305 -22.83 -1.51 7.00
C THR A 305 -23.54 -0.58 6.01
N THR A 306 -23.06 -0.51 4.77
CA THR A 306 -23.72 0.28 3.71
C THR A 306 -25.14 -0.22 3.46
N ASP A 307 -25.35 -1.53 3.35
CA ASP A 307 -26.68 -2.12 3.17
C ASP A 307 -27.59 -1.85 4.38
N ALA A 308 -27.09 -2.11 5.60
CA ALA A 308 -27.84 -1.90 6.83
C ALA A 308 -28.20 -0.41 7.06
N TYR A 309 -27.30 0.51 6.72
CA TYR A 309 -27.51 1.95 6.84
C TYR A 309 -28.62 2.44 5.88
N ASN A 310 -28.60 1.98 4.62
CA ASN A 310 -29.63 2.28 3.64
C ASN A 310 -31.01 1.74 4.04
N LYS A 311 -31.03 0.59 4.74
CA LYS A 311 -32.24 -0.02 5.30
C LYS A 311 -32.65 0.56 6.67
N LYS A 312 -31.87 1.52 7.21
CA LYS A 312 -32.06 2.11 8.55
C LYS A 312 -32.00 1.09 9.69
N ASP A 313 -31.32 -0.04 9.49
CA ASP A 313 -31.13 -1.10 10.50
C ASP A 313 -29.97 -0.75 11.47
N PHE A 314 -30.20 0.24 12.32
CA PHE A 314 -29.24 0.65 13.33
C PHE A 314 -29.03 -0.40 14.43
N ALA A 315 -29.99 -1.31 14.63
CA ALA A 315 -29.84 -2.41 15.57
C ALA A 315 -28.74 -3.37 15.09
N TRP A 316 -28.76 -3.76 13.83
CA TRP A 316 -27.70 -4.56 13.23
C TRP A 316 -26.34 -3.86 13.31
N ILE A 317 -26.25 -2.56 12.94
CA ILE A 317 -25.00 -1.79 12.97
C ILE A 317 -24.42 -1.75 14.38
N LYS A 318 -25.24 -1.54 15.41
CA LYS A 318 -24.80 -1.55 16.80
C LYS A 318 -24.27 -2.92 17.23
N ASN A 319 -24.91 -4.01 16.82
CA ASN A 319 -24.45 -5.37 17.11
C ASN A 319 -23.16 -5.71 16.35
N ALA A 320 -23.04 -5.30 15.08
CA ALA A 320 -21.82 -5.40 14.29
C ALA A 320 -20.66 -4.65 14.96
N GLY A 321 -20.91 -3.42 15.43
CA GLY A 321 -19.95 -2.64 16.21
C GLY A 321 -19.46 -3.37 17.45
N LYS A 322 -20.37 -3.92 18.29
CA LYS A 322 -20.00 -4.73 19.47
C LYS A 322 -19.19 -5.98 19.11
N THR A 323 -19.49 -6.59 17.97
CA THR A 323 -18.73 -7.76 17.50
C THR A 323 -17.31 -7.35 17.10
N LEU A 324 -17.13 -6.24 16.35
CA LEU A 324 -15.83 -5.70 16.03
C LEU A 324 -15.06 -5.27 17.29
N ASP A 325 -15.75 -4.73 18.32
CA ASP A 325 -15.12 -4.36 19.61
C ASP A 325 -14.54 -5.60 20.32
N ARG A 326 -15.27 -6.74 20.32
CA ARG A 326 -14.76 -8.00 20.88
C ARG A 326 -13.58 -8.56 20.08
N ILE A 327 -13.66 -8.53 18.77
CA ILE A 327 -12.58 -9.00 17.89
C ILE A 327 -11.33 -8.15 18.07
N ILE A 328 -11.45 -6.83 18.11
CA ILE A 328 -10.29 -5.94 18.27
C ILE A 328 -9.65 -6.10 19.65
N MET A 329 -10.43 -6.34 20.71
CA MET A 329 -9.86 -6.66 22.03
C MET A 329 -9.00 -7.93 21.96
N GLY A 330 -9.47 -9.00 21.31
CA GLY A 330 -8.66 -10.20 21.08
C GLY A 330 -7.39 -9.92 20.27
N ILE A 331 -7.48 -9.11 19.21
CA ILE A 331 -6.35 -8.71 18.39
C ILE A 331 -5.34 -7.87 19.19
N MET A 332 -5.81 -6.95 20.06
CA MET A 332 -4.92 -6.18 20.94
C MET A 332 -4.21 -7.09 21.94
N THR A 333 -4.90 -8.11 22.49
CA THR A 333 -4.28 -9.12 23.35
C THR A 333 -3.20 -9.89 22.61
N ILE A 334 -3.44 -10.27 21.35
CA ILE A 334 -2.43 -10.90 20.49
C ILE A 334 -1.24 -9.96 20.29
N ALA A 335 -1.47 -8.66 20.02
CA ALA A 335 -0.39 -7.70 19.86
C ALA A 335 0.48 -7.57 21.12
N ILE A 336 -0.14 -7.56 22.31
CA ILE A 336 0.58 -7.54 23.60
C ILE A 336 1.39 -8.84 23.77
N PHE A 337 0.80 -9.99 23.46
CA PHE A 337 1.53 -11.27 23.50
C PHE A 337 2.71 -11.27 22.52
N MET A 338 2.54 -10.70 21.32
CA MET A 338 3.63 -10.55 20.34
C MET A 338 4.78 -9.69 20.88
N ILE A 339 4.53 -8.67 21.71
CA ILE A 339 5.62 -7.92 22.37
C ILE A 339 6.45 -8.85 23.27
N ILE A 340 5.80 -9.70 24.06
CA ILE A 340 6.45 -10.60 25.02
C ILE A 340 7.32 -11.63 24.30
N VAL A 341 6.80 -12.22 23.21
CA VAL A 341 7.49 -13.27 22.45
C VAL A 341 8.37 -12.74 21.31
N SER A 342 8.54 -11.43 21.18
CA SER A 342 9.25 -10.80 20.05
C SER A 342 10.70 -11.28 19.91
N LYS A 343 11.46 -11.36 21.03
CA LYS A 343 12.86 -11.79 21.02
C LYS A 343 13.06 -13.21 20.45
N PRO A 344 12.37 -14.26 20.95
CA PRO A 344 12.50 -15.59 20.36
C PRO A 344 12.02 -15.63 18.90
N VAL A 345 10.98 -14.87 18.54
CA VAL A 345 10.52 -14.80 17.15
C VAL A 345 11.58 -14.16 16.25
N TYR A 346 12.19 -13.04 16.65
CA TYR A 346 13.27 -12.42 15.86
C TYR A 346 14.48 -13.34 15.72
N LYS A 347 14.84 -14.09 16.77
CA LYS A 347 15.92 -15.08 16.69
C LYS A 347 15.63 -16.15 15.63
N ILE A 348 14.40 -16.65 15.55
CA ILE A 348 14.01 -17.66 14.56
C ILE A 348 13.87 -17.05 13.17
N TRP A 349 13.28 -15.85 13.05
CA TRP A 349 12.94 -15.24 11.77
C TRP A 349 14.12 -14.58 11.06
N ILE A 350 14.95 -13.83 11.82
CA ILE A 350 16.06 -13.03 11.26
C ILE A 350 17.43 -13.44 11.79
N GLY A 351 17.49 -14.42 12.69
CA GLY A 351 18.75 -14.93 13.25
C GLY A 351 19.32 -14.14 14.43
N ASP A 352 18.79 -12.93 14.73
CA ASP A 352 19.27 -12.05 15.81
C ASP A 352 18.11 -11.58 16.70
N ALA A 353 18.14 -12.01 17.97
CA ALA A 353 17.13 -11.63 18.96
C ALA A 353 17.22 -10.17 19.43
N ASN A 354 18.39 -9.55 19.28
CA ASN A 354 18.70 -8.22 19.84
C ASN A 354 18.78 -7.13 18.77
N LEU A 355 18.60 -7.46 17.49
CA LEU A 355 18.64 -6.48 16.39
C LEU A 355 17.58 -5.38 16.56
N VAL A 356 16.42 -5.72 17.15
CA VAL A 356 15.36 -4.77 17.46
C VAL A 356 15.40 -4.45 18.96
N PRO A 357 15.78 -3.22 19.37
CA PRO A 357 15.72 -2.80 20.76
C PRO A 357 14.30 -2.93 21.33
N PHE A 358 14.19 -3.39 22.58
CA PHE A 358 12.89 -3.71 23.17
C PHE A 358 11.95 -2.50 23.31
N ASP A 359 12.50 -1.34 23.62
CA ASP A 359 11.79 -0.07 23.70
C ASP A 359 11.28 0.40 22.33
N LEU A 360 12.08 0.27 21.28
CA LEU A 360 11.65 0.49 19.89
C LEU A 360 10.50 -0.45 19.52
N ASN A 361 10.61 -1.72 19.89
CA ASN A 361 9.61 -2.74 19.64
C ASN A 361 8.24 -2.38 20.28
N ILE A 362 8.23 -1.91 21.53
CA ILE A 362 7.03 -1.44 22.22
C ILE A 362 6.41 -0.23 21.50
N MET A 363 7.22 0.77 21.14
CA MET A 363 6.73 1.99 20.49
C MET A 363 6.11 1.69 19.14
N VAL A 364 6.71 0.80 18.34
CA VAL A 364 6.14 0.36 17.06
C VAL A 364 4.85 -0.43 17.28
N ALA A 365 4.78 -1.29 18.29
CA ALA A 365 3.55 -2.00 18.64
C ALA A 365 2.42 -1.04 18.98
N ILE A 366 2.67 -0.02 19.82
CA ILE A 366 1.69 1.01 20.18
C ILE A 366 1.20 1.75 18.92
N TYR A 367 2.12 2.14 18.04
CA TYR A 367 1.76 2.79 16.78
C TYR A 367 0.83 1.93 15.92
N VAL A 368 1.18 0.66 15.70
CA VAL A 368 0.34 -0.27 14.92
C VAL A 368 -0.99 -0.53 15.60
N MET A 369 -1.04 -0.60 16.92
CA MET A 369 -2.28 -0.74 17.69
C MET A 369 -3.19 0.47 17.50
N ILE A 370 -2.67 1.71 17.51
CA ILE A 370 -3.44 2.94 17.23
C ILE A 370 -4.04 2.89 15.82
N LEU A 371 -3.25 2.51 14.82
CA LEU A 371 -3.74 2.37 13.44
C LEU A 371 -4.83 1.33 13.33
N THR A 372 -4.65 0.17 13.98
CA THR A 372 -5.63 -0.93 13.96
C THR A 372 -6.93 -0.54 14.66
N LEU A 373 -6.85 0.18 15.79
CA LEU A 373 -8.02 0.75 16.48
C LEU A 373 -8.76 1.76 15.59
N SER A 374 -8.02 2.60 14.87
CA SER A 374 -8.63 3.57 13.94
C SER A 374 -9.42 2.86 12.82
N MET A 375 -8.93 1.73 12.31
CA MET A 375 -9.62 0.94 11.28
C MET A 375 -11.02 0.48 11.73
N ARG A 376 -11.20 0.13 13.00
CA ARG A 376 -12.49 -0.30 13.56
C ARG A 376 -13.60 0.73 13.30
N TYR A 377 -13.30 2.01 13.44
CA TYR A 377 -14.25 3.09 13.22
C TYR A 377 -14.33 3.49 11.75
N SER A 378 -13.19 3.65 11.10
CA SER A 378 -13.11 4.09 9.71
C SER A 378 -13.89 3.20 8.75
N TYR A 379 -13.84 1.87 8.90
CA TYR A 379 -14.55 0.95 8.02
C TYR A 379 -16.07 1.03 8.15
N ILE A 380 -16.59 1.28 9.35
CA ILE A 380 -18.04 1.50 9.56
C ILE A 380 -18.45 2.87 9.03
N LEU A 381 -17.65 3.92 9.27
CA LEU A 381 -17.90 5.27 8.75
C LEU A 381 -17.87 5.31 7.21
N ASN A 382 -16.98 4.54 6.59
CA ASN A 382 -16.97 4.32 5.15
C ASN A 382 -18.29 3.69 4.66
N GLY A 383 -18.86 2.78 5.46
CA GLY A 383 -20.17 2.18 5.20
C GLY A 383 -21.33 3.18 5.27
N PHE A 384 -21.22 4.20 6.13
CA PHE A 384 -22.19 5.30 6.18
C PHE A 384 -22.03 6.31 5.04
N GLY A 385 -20.88 6.28 4.33
CA GLY A 385 -20.52 7.30 3.32
C GLY A 385 -20.07 8.64 3.91
N THR A 386 -19.79 8.70 5.22
CA THR A 386 -19.46 9.94 5.94
C THR A 386 -17.93 10.09 6.05
N LEU A 387 -17.28 10.49 4.95
CA LEU A 387 -15.81 10.47 4.81
C LEU A 387 -15.13 11.81 5.10
N ARG A 388 -15.89 12.90 5.21
CA ARG A 388 -15.33 14.26 5.24
C ARG A 388 -14.41 14.50 6.44
N LEU A 389 -14.84 14.11 7.63
CA LEU A 389 -14.04 14.28 8.85
C LEU A 389 -12.78 13.40 8.83
N GLN A 390 -12.92 12.15 8.39
CA GLN A 390 -11.78 11.24 8.23
C GLN A 390 -10.75 11.84 7.27
N LEU A 391 -11.19 12.41 6.14
CA LEU A 391 -10.33 13.06 5.16
C LEU A 391 -9.61 14.27 5.78
N ILE A 392 -10.34 15.16 6.48
CA ILE A 392 -9.76 16.32 7.16
C ILE A 392 -8.69 15.87 8.16
N MET A 393 -9.00 14.90 9.01
CA MET A 393 -8.06 14.40 10.03
C MET A 393 -6.81 13.78 9.40
N THR A 394 -6.97 12.98 8.33
CA THR A 394 -5.84 12.35 7.64
C THR A 394 -4.94 13.39 6.96
N VAL A 395 -5.53 14.38 6.28
CA VAL A 395 -4.77 15.45 5.62
C VAL A 395 -4.06 16.32 6.67
N THR A 396 -4.75 16.69 7.76
CA THR A 396 -4.14 17.45 8.85
C THR A 396 -2.98 16.68 9.48
N ALA A 397 -3.14 15.38 9.74
CA ALA A 397 -2.07 14.53 10.26
C ALA A 397 -0.87 14.50 9.31
N ALA A 398 -1.10 14.37 7.99
CA ALA A 398 -0.03 14.38 6.99
C ALA A 398 0.72 15.72 6.94
N ILE A 399 -0.01 16.84 6.98
CA ILE A 399 0.60 18.18 6.99
C ILE A 399 1.41 18.42 8.26
N CYS A 400 0.88 18.01 9.44
CA CYS A 400 1.56 18.21 10.71
C CYS A 400 2.73 17.25 10.95
N TYR A 401 2.71 16.07 10.32
CA TYR A 401 3.69 15.01 10.59
C TYR A 401 5.13 15.45 10.30
N ILE A 402 5.41 15.97 9.13
CA ILE A 402 6.77 16.34 8.72
C ILE A 402 7.33 17.49 9.59
N PRO A 403 6.63 18.61 9.78
CA PRO A 403 7.13 19.70 10.66
C PRO A 403 7.36 19.25 12.11
N LEU A 404 6.44 18.49 12.69
CA LEU A 404 6.61 17.96 14.04
C LEU A 404 7.79 17.00 14.12
N ALA A 405 7.93 16.09 13.17
CA ALA A 405 9.09 15.19 13.10
C ALA A 405 10.39 15.99 13.02
N MET A 406 10.47 17.05 12.17
CA MET A 406 11.65 17.90 12.06
C MET A 406 12.01 18.59 13.39
N ILE A 407 11.02 19.13 14.10
CA ILE A 407 11.23 19.83 15.38
C ILE A 407 11.75 18.86 16.44
N PHE A 408 11.10 17.71 16.60
CA PHE A 408 11.43 16.77 17.67
C PHE A 408 12.64 15.91 17.36
N CYS A 409 12.87 15.52 16.09
CA CYS A 409 14.01 14.68 15.72
C CYS A 409 15.32 15.45 15.63
N LYS A 410 15.31 16.76 15.24
CA LYS A 410 16.51 17.58 15.13
C LYS A 410 17.24 17.74 16.47
N ASN A 411 16.52 17.73 17.58
CA ASN A 411 17.03 17.96 18.92
C ASN A 411 17.23 16.68 19.74
N SER A 412 17.05 15.51 19.13
CA SER A 412 17.10 14.23 19.83
C SER A 412 17.80 13.16 18.99
N ASN A 413 18.70 12.43 19.63
CA ASN A 413 19.37 11.26 19.02
C ASN A 413 18.58 9.95 19.20
N ASP A 414 17.31 10.03 19.62
CA ASP A 414 16.50 8.88 19.94
C ASP A 414 15.30 8.75 19.01
N ILE A 415 15.24 7.66 18.24
CA ILE A 415 14.17 7.33 17.30
C ILE A 415 12.78 7.28 17.96
N ARG A 416 12.71 7.08 19.28
CA ARG A 416 11.44 7.04 20.03
C ARG A 416 10.64 8.33 19.91
N TYR A 417 11.30 9.48 19.78
CA TYR A 417 10.62 10.76 19.56
C TYR A 417 9.87 10.80 18.22
N LEU A 418 10.45 10.26 17.16
CA LEU A 418 9.75 10.15 15.88
C LEU A 418 8.52 9.26 15.99
N LEU A 419 8.64 8.11 16.67
CA LEU A 419 7.51 7.19 16.88
C LEU A 419 6.42 7.83 17.76
N ALA A 420 6.80 8.61 18.77
CA ALA A 420 5.84 9.38 19.57
C ALA A 420 5.08 10.40 18.71
N VAL A 421 5.76 11.12 17.81
CA VAL A 421 5.12 12.02 16.84
C VAL A 421 4.16 11.25 15.92
N MET A 422 4.55 10.07 15.42
CA MET A 422 3.68 9.22 14.60
C MET A 422 2.40 8.83 15.35
N CYS A 423 2.52 8.47 16.62
CA CYS A 423 1.36 8.19 17.48
C CYS A 423 0.51 9.45 17.68
N ALA A 424 1.13 10.58 18.03
CA ALA A 424 0.45 11.82 18.33
C ALA A 424 -0.38 12.37 17.16
N VAL A 425 0.12 12.29 15.92
CA VAL A 425 -0.62 12.77 14.73
C VAL A 425 -1.78 11.85 14.33
N ASN A 426 -1.74 10.57 14.70
CA ASN A 426 -2.81 9.60 14.36
C ASN A 426 -3.91 9.51 15.44
N VAL A 427 -3.62 9.80 16.71
CA VAL A 427 -4.59 9.75 17.81
C VAL A 427 -5.79 10.68 17.61
N PRO A 428 -5.66 11.96 17.18
CA PRO A 428 -6.80 12.82 16.93
C PRO A 428 -7.79 12.24 15.92
N GLY A 429 -7.29 11.63 14.84
CA GLY A 429 -8.12 10.95 13.85
C GLY A 429 -8.89 9.76 14.42
N LEU A 430 -8.24 8.95 15.27
CA LEU A 430 -8.90 7.86 16.00
C LEU A 430 -10.03 8.39 16.90
N ILE A 431 -9.78 9.45 17.66
CA ILE A 431 -10.76 10.04 18.60
C ILE A 431 -11.95 10.61 17.81
N VAL A 432 -11.69 11.40 16.76
CA VAL A 432 -12.75 12.03 15.96
C VAL A 432 -13.61 10.97 15.27
N ASN A 433 -13.00 9.92 14.69
CA ASN A 433 -13.73 8.81 14.08
C ASN A 433 -14.61 8.06 15.11
N ALA A 434 -14.10 7.84 16.32
CA ALA A 434 -14.86 7.24 17.39
C ALA A 434 -16.06 8.11 17.80
N ILE A 435 -15.85 9.41 18.00
CA ILE A 435 -16.93 10.36 18.35
C ILE A 435 -17.99 10.41 17.24
N GLN A 436 -17.56 10.47 15.96
CA GLN A 436 -18.46 10.47 14.81
C GLN A 436 -19.33 9.22 14.80
N TYR A 437 -18.73 8.04 14.94
CA TYR A 437 -19.45 6.76 15.02
C TYR A 437 -20.51 6.79 16.13
N PHE A 438 -20.14 7.17 17.35
CA PHE A 438 -21.10 7.19 18.46
C PHE A 438 -22.21 8.24 18.28
N LYS A 439 -21.93 9.39 17.67
CA LYS A 439 -22.95 10.41 17.35
C LYS A 439 -23.98 9.87 16.34
N ILE A 440 -23.50 9.18 15.29
CA ILE A 440 -24.37 8.60 14.26
C ILE A 440 -25.26 7.51 14.88
N ILE A 441 -24.68 6.58 15.63
CA ILE A 441 -25.41 5.47 16.26
C ILE A 441 -26.46 5.95 17.30
N LYS A 442 -26.18 7.07 17.97
CA LYS A 442 -27.11 7.68 18.94
C LYS A 442 -28.14 8.64 18.28
N GLY A 443 -28.11 8.80 16.95
CA GLY A 443 -28.99 9.75 16.25
C GLY A 443 -28.72 11.23 16.56
N LYS A 444 -27.53 11.54 17.10
CA LYS A 444 -27.13 12.91 17.50
C LYS A 444 -26.17 13.57 16.51
N ALA A 445 -25.88 12.93 15.38
CA ALA A 445 -25.01 13.49 14.35
C ALA A 445 -25.76 14.56 13.55
N GLN A 446 -25.14 15.73 13.36
CA GLN A 446 -25.65 16.84 12.55
C GLN A 446 -24.51 17.53 11.80
N GLY A 447 -24.81 18.20 10.70
CA GLY A 447 -23.86 19.01 9.95
C GLY A 447 -22.66 18.20 9.44
N ILE A 448 -21.43 18.60 9.85
CA ILE A 448 -20.19 17.99 9.43
C ILE A 448 -20.05 16.51 9.84
N TRP A 449 -20.77 16.05 10.87
CA TRP A 449 -20.73 14.67 11.36
C TRP A 449 -21.47 13.67 10.47
N LEU A 450 -22.30 14.17 9.53
CA LEU A 450 -23.07 13.38 8.55
C LEU A 450 -22.55 13.47 7.12
N LYS A 451 -21.46 14.23 6.89
CA LYS A 451 -20.94 14.48 5.55
C LYS A 451 -19.68 13.67 5.25
#